data_160fe484af1e3e439a64e5e6d18ec08d
#
_entry.id   160fe484af1e3e439a64e5e6d18ec08d
#
_cell.length_a   1.000
_cell.length_b   1.000
_cell.length_c   1.000
_cell.angle_alpha   90.00
_cell.angle_beta   90.00
_cell.angle_gamma   90.00
#
_symmetry.space_group_name_H-M   'P 1'
#
loop_
_entity.id
_entity.type
_entity.pdbx_description
1 polymer ?
#
loop_
_entity_poly.entity_id
_entity_poly.type
_entity_poly.pdbx_seq_one_letter_code
_entity_poly.pdbx_strand_id
1 'polypeptide(L)' 'MTLMDITLHYLAPVGPRQLRAMYRVREVYGIRRLSLDEIRLSILVEYDASRLHPEDVRALLRSAGLDTDGVAEGVFDAG' A
#
# COMPACT_ATOMS: atom_id res chain seq x y z
N MET A 1 16.73 -4.25 9.35
CA MET A 1 15.63 -3.79 8.49
C MET A 1 15.21 -4.92 7.56
N THR A 2 13.93 -5.24 7.53
CA THR A 2 13.40 -6.31 6.68
C THR A 2 12.40 -5.71 5.71
N LEU A 3 12.81 -5.57 4.46
CA LEU A 3 11.93 -5.01 3.43
C LEU A 3 11.05 -6.09 2.81
N MET A 4 9.78 -5.81 2.70
CA MET A 4 8.82 -6.69 2.05
C MET A 4 7.93 -5.87 1.14
N ASP A 5 7.41 -6.53 0.12
CA ASP A 5 6.49 -5.91 -0.83
C ASP A 5 5.11 -6.52 -0.68
N ILE A 6 4.09 -5.68 -0.82
CA ILE A 6 2.72 -6.14 -0.88
C ILE A 6 2.03 -5.43 -2.03
N THR A 7 1.29 -6.18 -2.83
CA THR A 7 0.49 -5.61 -3.91
C THR A 7 -0.98 -5.71 -3.54
N LEU A 8 -1.65 -4.58 -3.52
CA LEU A 8 -3.07 -4.51 -3.22
C LEU A 8 -3.81 -4.03 -4.44
N HIS A 9 -4.98 -4.61 -4.69
CA HIS A 9 -5.85 -4.18 -5.77
C HIS A 9 -6.93 -3.26 -5.20
N TYR A 10 -7.23 -2.20 -5.93
CA TYR A 10 -8.29 -1.30 -5.52
C TYR A 10 -9.41 -1.33 -6.56
N LEU A 11 -10.62 -0.97 -6.12
CA LEU A 11 -11.83 -1.24 -6.88
C LEU A 11 -12.25 -0.10 -7.78
N ALA A 12 -11.71 1.10 -7.58
CA ALA A 12 -12.12 2.27 -8.33
C ALA A 12 -10.90 3.14 -8.63
N PRO A 13 -10.93 3.92 -9.71
CA PRO A 13 -9.83 4.82 -10.02
C PRO A 13 -9.55 5.78 -8.88
N VAL A 14 -8.27 6.10 -8.71
CA VAL A 14 -7.82 7.00 -7.64
C VAL A 14 -8.03 8.44 -8.07
N GLY A 15 -8.79 9.18 -7.28
CA GLY A 15 -9.00 10.58 -7.52
C GLY A 15 -7.95 11.46 -6.85
N PRO A 16 -8.03 12.80 -7.08
CA PRO A 16 -7.02 13.71 -6.51
C PRO A 16 -6.96 13.68 -4.99
N ARG A 17 -8.09 13.45 -4.34
CA ARG A 17 -8.15 13.41 -2.88
C ARG A 17 -7.39 12.21 -2.34
N GLN A 18 -7.57 11.06 -2.99
CA GLN A 18 -6.86 9.84 -2.61
C GLN A 18 -5.38 9.96 -2.89
N LEU A 19 -5.00 10.59 -3.99
CA LEU A 19 -3.59 10.81 -4.30
C LEU A 19 -2.90 11.63 -3.21
N ARG A 20 -3.56 12.68 -2.75
CA ARG A 20 -3.00 13.50 -1.68
C ARG A 20 -2.86 12.73 -0.39
N ALA A 21 -3.86 11.91 -0.07
CA ALA A 21 -3.80 11.09 1.13
C ALA A 21 -2.67 10.07 1.03
N MET A 22 -2.40 9.56 -0.16
CA MET A 22 -1.32 8.61 -0.37
C MET A 22 0.06 9.23 -0.14
N TYR A 23 0.22 10.51 -0.44
CA TYR A 23 1.46 11.19 -0.10
C TYR A 23 1.71 11.18 1.41
N ARG A 24 0.66 11.28 2.19
CA ARG A 24 0.77 11.19 3.64
C ARG A 24 1.14 9.79 4.09
N VAL A 25 0.59 8.78 3.43
CA VAL A 25 0.95 7.39 3.72
C VAL A 25 2.43 7.15 3.47
N ARG A 26 2.98 7.74 2.42
CA ARG A 26 4.40 7.60 2.12
C ARG A 26 5.30 8.13 3.23
N GLU A 27 4.80 9.07 4.03
CA GLU A 27 5.56 9.65 5.12
C GLU A 27 5.50 8.84 6.40
N VAL A 28 4.65 7.81 6.44
CA VAL A 28 4.53 6.97 7.62
C VAL A 28 5.83 6.19 7.80
N TYR A 29 6.31 6.16 9.03
CA TYR A 29 7.53 5.46 9.35
C TYR A 29 7.38 3.96 9.09
N GLY A 30 8.30 3.43 8.31
CA GLY A 30 8.23 2.03 7.89
C GLY A 30 7.80 1.85 6.45
N ILE A 31 7.15 2.84 5.85
CA ILE A 31 6.81 2.81 4.42
C ILE A 31 8.04 3.28 3.64
N ARG A 32 8.50 2.44 2.72
CA ARG A 32 9.71 2.76 1.95
C ARG A 32 9.38 3.23 0.54
N ARG A 33 8.39 2.63 -0.09
CA ARG A 33 8.01 2.97 -1.45
C ARG A 33 6.55 2.67 -1.67
N LEU A 34 5.93 3.47 -2.48
CA LEU A 34 4.53 3.33 -2.83
C LEU A 34 4.40 3.61 -4.31
N SER A 35 3.99 2.62 -5.09
CA SER A 35 3.87 2.73 -6.54
C SER A 35 2.48 2.37 -6.98
N LEU A 36 1.88 3.25 -7.78
CA LEU A 36 0.53 3.08 -8.28
C LEU A 36 0.56 2.59 -9.72
N ASP A 37 -0.23 1.57 -10.01
CA ASP A 37 -0.45 1.10 -11.37
C ASP A 37 -1.91 1.34 -11.72
N GLU A 38 -2.16 2.42 -12.45
CA GLU A 38 -3.53 2.81 -12.77
C GLU A 38 -4.18 1.92 -13.82
N ILE A 39 -3.37 1.23 -14.61
CA ILE A 39 -3.88 0.32 -15.62
C ILE A 39 -4.42 -0.95 -14.98
N ARG A 40 -3.69 -1.48 -14.02
CA ARG A 40 -4.06 -2.70 -13.33
C ARG A 40 -4.87 -2.45 -12.07
N LEU A 41 -5.11 -1.20 -11.74
CA LEU A 41 -5.79 -0.80 -10.51
C LEU A 41 -5.14 -1.48 -9.29
N SER A 42 -3.85 -1.34 -9.20
CA SER A 42 -3.09 -1.94 -8.11
C SER A 42 -2.09 -0.96 -7.54
N ILE A 43 -1.66 -1.23 -6.32
CA ILE A 43 -0.67 -0.44 -5.64
C ILE A 43 0.35 -1.37 -5.00
N LEU A 44 1.60 -1.09 -5.28
CA LEU A 44 2.72 -1.83 -4.70
C LEU A 44 3.28 -1.02 -3.55
N VAL A 45 3.38 -1.63 -2.38
CA VAL A 45 3.94 -0.98 -1.20
C VAL A 45 5.15 -1.77 -0.74
N GLU A 46 6.28 -1.10 -0.67
CA GLU A 46 7.48 -1.64 -0.04
C GLU A 46 7.57 -1.07 1.37
N TYR A 47 7.67 -1.93 2.34
CA TYR A 47 7.65 -1.50 3.73
C TYR A 47 8.63 -2.30 4.57
N ASP A 48 8.96 -1.75 5.73
CA ASP A 48 9.84 -2.41 6.69
C ASP A 48 9.00 -3.32 7.59
N ALA A 49 9.10 -4.63 7.37
CA ALA A 49 8.30 -5.59 8.10
C ALA A 49 8.69 -5.73 9.56
N SER A 50 9.81 -5.14 9.96
CA SER A 50 10.17 -5.09 11.38
C SER A 50 9.37 -4.01 12.13
N ARG A 51 8.68 -3.14 11.41
CA ARG A 51 7.92 -2.03 12.00
C ARG A 51 6.45 -2.08 11.69
N LEU A 52 6.07 -2.62 10.54
CA LEU A 52 4.69 -2.68 10.07
C LEU A 52 4.34 -4.11 9.69
N HIS A 53 3.09 -4.47 9.94
CA HIS A 53 2.50 -5.71 9.44
C HIS A 53 1.72 -5.43 8.16
N PRO A 54 1.44 -6.45 7.35
CA PRO A 54 0.62 -6.24 6.15
C PRO A 54 -0.74 -5.60 6.45
N GLU A 55 -1.34 -5.93 7.59
CA GLU A 55 -2.61 -5.35 7.99
C GLU A 55 -2.48 -3.86 8.27
N ASP A 56 -1.34 -3.43 8.81
CA ASP A 56 -1.10 -2.02 9.07
C ASP A 56 -1.03 -1.25 7.75
N VAL A 57 -0.34 -1.81 6.76
CA VAL A 57 -0.23 -1.19 5.44
C VAL A 57 -1.63 -1.08 4.81
N ARG A 58 -2.40 -2.15 4.91
CA ARG A 58 -3.75 -2.16 4.36
C ARG A 58 -4.64 -1.13 5.05
N ALA A 59 -4.52 -1.02 6.37
CA ALA A 59 -5.29 -0.04 7.13
C ALA A 59 -4.89 1.39 6.75
N LEU A 60 -3.62 1.64 6.51
CA LEU A 60 -3.15 2.96 6.06
C LEU A 60 -3.76 3.33 4.72
N LEU A 61 -3.79 2.40 3.77
CA LEU A 61 -4.38 2.66 2.46
C LEU A 61 -5.88 2.86 2.56
N ARG A 62 -6.54 2.10 3.42
CA ARG A 62 -7.97 2.27 3.64
C ARG A 62 -8.27 3.64 4.23
N SER A 63 -7.46 4.10 5.16
CA SER A 63 -7.64 5.43 5.75
C SER A 63 -7.38 6.53 4.73
N ALA A 64 -6.63 6.24 3.68
CA ALA A 64 -6.40 7.19 2.59
C ALA A 64 -7.56 7.19 1.59
N GLY A 65 -8.59 6.40 1.81
CA GLY A 65 -9.75 6.36 0.95
C GLY A 65 -9.65 5.38 -0.20
N LEU A 66 -8.66 4.50 -0.20
CA LEU A 66 -8.55 3.47 -1.21
C LEU A 66 -9.41 2.29 -0.82
N ASP A 67 -10.36 1.97 -1.68
CA ASP A 67 -11.24 0.84 -1.47
C ASP A 67 -10.59 -0.41 -2.08
N THR A 68 -9.85 -1.11 -1.27
CA THR A 68 -9.22 -2.35 -1.70
C THR A 68 -10.19 -3.51 -1.50
N ASP A 69 -9.97 -4.59 -2.23
CA ASP A 69 -10.81 -5.77 -2.09
C ASP A 69 -10.46 -6.60 -0.85
N GLY A 70 -9.51 -6.13 -0.08
CA GLY A 70 -9.11 -6.80 1.14
C GLY A 70 -8.20 -7.98 0.92
N VAL A 71 -7.90 -8.31 -0.32
CA VAL A 71 -7.00 -9.41 -0.64
C VAL A 71 -5.64 -8.85 -0.99
N ALA A 72 -4.65 -9.24 -0.22
CA ALA A 72 -3.27 -8.86 -0.51
C ALA A 72 -2.68 -9.95 -1.39
N GLU A 73 -2.48 -9.63 -2.66
CA GLU A 73 -1.78 -10.53 -3.56
C GLU A 73 -0.32 -10.19 -3.61
N GLY A 74 0.49 -11.19 -3.84
CA GLY A 74 1.90 -10.97 -3.97
C GLY A 74 2.55 -10.53 -2.68
N VAL A 75 2.03 -10.99 -1.56
CA VAL A 75 2.75 -10.87 -0.31
C VAL A 75 3.86 -11.89 -0.36
N PHE A 76 5.04 -11.40 -0.60
CA PHE A 76 6.19 -12.26 -0.69
C PHE A 76 7.04 -12.07 0.54
N ASP A 77 7.26 -13.16 1.21
CA ASP A 77 8.32 -13.18 2.17
C ASP A 77 9.61 -13.25 1.36
N ALA A 78 10.30 -12.14 1.29
CA ALA A 78 11.53 -12.05 0.52
C ALA A 78 12.67 -12.83 1.17
N GLY A 79 12.43 -13.31 2.36
CA GLY A 79 13.41 -14.12 3.06
C GLY A 79 13.48 -15.52 2.53
#